data_09d4eba14849bf14d0ebed41bb6bb2ab
#
_entry.id   09d4eba14849bf14d0ebed41bb6bb2ab
#
_cell.length_a   1.000
_cell.length_b   1.000
_cell.length_c   1.000
_cell.angle_alpha   90.00
_cell.angle_beta   90.00
_cell.angle_gamma   90.00
#
_symmetry.space_group_name_H-M   'P 1'
#
loop_
_entity.id
_entity.type
_entity.pdbx_description
1 polymer ?
#
loop_
_entity_poly.entity_id
_entity_poly.type
_entity_poly.pdbx_seq_one_letter_code
_entity_poly.pdbx_strand_id
1 'polypeptide(L)'
;MTAQYLITLPFTSVLENEVPPEYHLVGDNGYAGRSYLLTPFLDPSTPQEIRYNVAHKAARNVVERQYGIMKRRFACLATSLRCSLQNAMTVIVAIAVLHNMALQKDDVFEEIIEEEDDEGNTPTVANHAAGLAMRNALLSTFFNN
;
A
#
# COMPACT_ATOMS: atom_id res chain seq x y z
N MET A 1 15.66 -4.92 -6.02
CA MET A 1 16.06 -4.21 -4.79
C MET A 1 14.86 -4.23 -3.89
N THR A 2 14.93 -5.02 -2.85
CA THR A 2 13.82 -5.50 -2.06
C THR A 2 13.21 -4.41 -1.16
N ALA A 3 11.89 -4.42 -1.03
CA ALA A 3 11.05 -3.62 -0.13
C ALA A 3 11.59 -3.48 1.31
N GLN A 4 12.55 -4.30 1.69
CA GLN A 4 13.22 -4.30 2.98
C GLN A 4 13.99 -3.00 3.28
N TYR A 5 14.41 -2.24 2.27
CA TYR A 5 15.13 -0.97 2.46
C TYR A 5 14.23 0.21 2.84
N LEU A 6 12.95 0.17 2.48
CA LEU A 6 12.00 1.24 2.84
C LEU A 6 11.63 1.21 4.33
N ILE A 7 11.80 0.08 5.00
CA ILE A 7 11.42 -0.12 6.41
C ILE A 7 12.57 0.19 7.38
N THR A 8 13.78 0.42 6.88
CA THR A 8 14.98 0.74 7.71
C THR A 8 15.21 2.24 7.88
N LEU A 9 14.31 3.08 7.38
CA LEU A 9 14.40 4.53 7.50
C LEU A 9 13.85 5.02 8.85
N PRO A 10 14.22 6.21 9.31
CA PRO A 10 13.73 6.84 10.56
C PRO A 10 12.20 6.92 10.64
N PHE A 11 11.50 6.63 9.54
CA PHE A 11 10.05 6.60 9.43
C PHE A 11 9.39 5.44 10.21
N THR A 12 10.08 4.31 10.42
CA THR A 12 9.51 3.18 11.21
C THR A 12 9.32 3.54 12.67
N SER A 13 10.23 4.31 13.25
CA SER A 13 10.08 4.76 14.64
C SER A 13 8.90 5.72 14.82
N VAL A 14 8.61 6.54 13.82
CA VAL A 14 7.41 7.40 13.79
C VAL A 14 6.15 6.54 13.73
N LEU A 15 6.11 5.54 12.84
CA LEU A 15 4.97 4.64 12.70
C LEU A 15 4.72 3.79 13.96
N GLU A 16 5.77 3.43 14.68
CA GLU A 16 5.68 2.61 15.89
C GLU A 16 5.27 3.42 17.14
N ASN A 17 5.67 4.69 17.22
CA ASN A 17 5.55 5.47 18.46
C ASN A 17 4.61 6.68 18.36
N GLU A 18 4.39 7.23 17.18
CA GLU A 18 3.63 8.48 16.99
C GLU A 18 2.26 8.25 16.34
N VAL A 19 2.06 7.11 15.64
CA VAL A 19 0.77 6.79 15.03
C VAL A 19 -0.11 6.09 16.05
N PRO A 20 -1.34 6.60 16.29
CA PRO A 20 -2.28 5.95 17.19
C PRO A 20 -2.56 4.50 16.77
N PRO A 21 -2.76 3.58 17.74
CA PRO A 21 -2.86 2.13 17.47
C PRO A 21 -4.09 1.72 16.64
N GLU A 22 -5.06 2.60 16.48
CA GLU A 22 -6.25 2.42 15.63
C GLU A 22 -5.99 2.64 14.13
N TYR A 23 -4.85 3.25 13.77
CA TYR A 23 -4.46 3.47 12.37
C TYR A 23 -3.46 2.44 11.90
N HIS A 24 -3.70 1.90 10.72
CA HIS A 24 -2.84 0.88 10.13
C HIS A 24 -2.53 1.20 8.68
N LEU A 25 -1.32 0.88 8.27
CA LEU A 25 -0.94 0.82 6.87
C LEU A 25 -1.32 -0.55 6.31
N VAL A 26 -1.59 -0.60 5.02
CA VAL A 26 -1.90 -1.83 4.29
C VAL A 26 -0.79 -2.08 3.28
N GLY A 27 -0.12 -3.22 3.40
CA GLY A 27 0.98 -3.63 2.53
C GLY A 27 0.72 -4.96 1.84
N ASP A 28 1.49 -5.26 0.81
CA ASP A 28 1.44 -6.55 0.12
C ASP A 28 2.28 -7.63 0.83
N ASN A 29 2.34 -8.82 0.25
CA ASN A 29 3.09 -9.97 0.77
C ASN A 29 4.61 -9.76 0.80
N GLY A 30 5.13 -8.75 0.09
CA GLY A 30 6.55 -8.38 0.07
C GLY A 30 7.01 -7.70 1.36
N TYR A 31 6.07 -7.35 2.25
CA TYR A 31 6.37 -6.75 3.55
C TYR A 31 6.10 -7.71 4.70
N ALA A 32 6.97 -7.67 5.71
CA ALA A 32 6.68 -8.33 6.98
C ALA A 32 5.55 -7.60 7.72
N GLY A 33 4.49 -8.30 8.11
CA GLY A 33 3.42 -7.72 8.93
C GLY A 33 3.96 -7.20 10.27
N ARG A 34 3.55 -5.99 10.66
CA ARG A 34 3.92 -5.32 11.92
C ARG A 34 2.66 -4.83 12.62
N SER A 35 2.79 -4.32 13.84
CA SER A 35 1.64 -3.78 14.59
C SER A 35 0.93 -2.65 13.83
N TYR A 36 1.65 -1.87 13.05
CA TYR A 36 1.15 -0.75 12.24
C TYR A 36 0.98 -1.09 10.75
N LEU A 37 1.40 -2.28 10.29
CA LEU A 37 1.39 -2.69 8.89
C LEU A 37 0.68 -4.02 8.72
N LEU A 38 -0.50 -3.97 8.14
CA LEU A 38 -1.33 -5.13 7.85
C LEU A 38 -0.97 -5.72 6.48
N THR A 39 -0.77 -7.03 6.45
CA THR A 39 -0.50 -7.82 5.24
C THR A 39 -1.56 -8.91 5.08
N PRO A 40 -1.82 -9.40 3.86
CA PRO A 40 -2.83 -10.43 3.64
C PRO A 40 -2.41 -11.79 4.23
N PHE A 41 -3.35 -12.68 4.39
CA PHE A 41 -3.09 -14.10 4.61
C PHE A 41 -2.68 -14.73 3.29
N LEU A 42 -1.59 -15.52 3.28
CA LEU A 42 -1.10 -16.21 2.09
C LEU A 42 -2.03 -17.36 1.70
N ASP A 43 -2.41 -18.18 2.69
CA ASP A 43 -3.29 -19.34 2.52
C ASP A 43 -4.48 -19.20 3.47
N PRO A 44 -5.48 -18.34 3.14
CA PRO A 44 -6.64 -18.16 4.00
C PRO A 44 -7.47 -19.44 4.05
N SER A 45 -7.58 -20.02 5.24
CA SER A 45 -8.25 -21.31 5.49
C SER A 45 -9.64 -21.14 6.11
N THR A 46 -9.90 -20.02 6.76
CA THR A 46 -11.16 -19.74 7.42
C THR A 46 -11.99 -18.70 6.67
N PRO A 47 -13.33 -18.72 6.78
CA PRO A 47 -14.17 -17.69 6.20
C PRO A 47 -13.82 -16.28 6.68
N GLN A 48 -13.34 -16.12 7.90
CA GLN A 48 -12.88 -14.86 8.46
C GLN A 48 -11.64 -14.34 7.74
N GLU A 49 -10.64 -15.20 7.51
CA GLU A 49 -9.41 -14.85 6.77
C GLU A 49 -9.71 -14.48 5.32
N ILE A 50 -10.64 -15.18 4.68
CA ILE A 50 -11.07 -14.86 3.31
C ILE A 50 -11.72 -13.46 3.29
N ARG A 51 -12.65 -13.17 4.20
CA ARG A 51 -13.28 -11.83 4.29
C ARG A 51 -12.25 -10.73 4.57
N TYR A 52 -11.29 -11.00 5.45
CA TYR A 52 -10.19 -10.08 5.71
C TYR A 52 -9.39 -9.78 4.43
N ASN A 53 -9.00 -10.81 3.67
CA ASN A 53 -8.25 -10.63 2.43
C ASN A 53 -9.05 -9.84 1.38
N VAL A 54 -10.35 -10.04 1.28
CA VAL A 54 -11.23 -9.24 0.41
C VAL A 54 -11.22 -7.76 0.83
N ALA A 55 -11.37 -7.47 2.12
CA ALA A 55 -11.32 -6.10 2.64
C ALA A 55 -9.93 -5.47 2.46
N HIS A 56 -8.87 -6.26 2.69
CA HIS A 56 -7.49 -5.85 2.49
C HIS A 56 -7.21 -5.48 1.02
N LYS A 57 -7.62 -6.33 0.06
CA LYS A 57 -7.49 -6.07 -1.38
C LYS A 57 -8.27 -4.78 -1.76
N ALA A 58 -9.49 -4.63 -1.27
CA ALA A 58 -10.30 -3.43 -1.53
C ALA A 58 -9.63 -2.15 -1.03
N ALA A 59 -9.01 -2.18 0.16
CA ALA A 59 -8.27 -1.05 0.70
C ALA A 59 -7.03 -0.70 -0.14
N ARG A 60 -6.30 -1.70 -0.64
CA ARG A 60 -5.14 -1.49 -1.52
C ARG A 60 -5.51 -0.94 -2.88
N ASN A 61 -6.60 -1.40 -3.46
CA ASN A 61 -7.06 -0.95 -4.77
C ASN A 61 -7.22 0.57 -4.86
N VAL A 62 -7.56 1.24 -3.75
CA VAL A 62 -7.65 2.71 -3.71
C VAL A 62 -6.31 3.37 -4.09
N VAL A 63 -5.20 2.89 -3.52
CA VAL A 63 -3.86 3.43 -3.79
C VAL A 63 -3.40 3.06 -5.21
N GLU A 64 -3.65 1.84 -5.64
CA GLU A 64 -3.30 1.37 -6.99
C GLU A 64 -4.02 2.19 -8.07
N ARG A 65 -5.32 2.45 -7.87
CA ARG A 65 -6.11 3.34 -8.74
C ARG A 65 -5.54 4.76 -8.78
N GLN A 66 -5.14 5.32 -7.63
CA GLN A 66 -4.50 6.64 -7.59
C GLN A 66 -3.20 6.67 -8.39
N TYR A 67 -2.38 5.64 -8.27
CA TYR A 67 -1.17 5.54 -9.08
C TYR A 67 -1.48 5.40 -10.58
N GLY A 68 -2.50 4.65 -10.95
CA GLY A 68 -2.97 4.52 -12.33
C GLY A 68 -3.39 5.89 -12.91
N ILE A 69 -4.18 6.66 -12.18
CA ILE A 69 -4.62 8.02 -12.56
C ILE A 69 -3.39 8.95 -12.67
N MET A 70 -2.48 8.92 -11.70
CA MET A 70 -1.26 9.72 -11.72
C MET A 70 -0.38 9.42 -12.94
N LYS A 71 -0.16 8.14 -13.27
CA LYS A 71 0.63 7.72 -14.44
C LYS A 71 -0.01 8.17 -15.76
N ARG A 72 -1.34 8.14 -15.86
CA ARG A 72 -2.05 8.63 -17.05
C ARG A 72 -1.98 10.15 -17.18
N ARG A 73 -2.17 10.88 -16.09
CA ARG A 73 -2.07 12.35 -16.07
C ARG A 73 -0.65 12.83 -16.36
N PHE A 74 0.35 12.14 -15.84
CA PHE A 74 1.76 12.47 -15.97
C PHE A 74 2.53 11.33 -16.63
N ALA A 75 2.51 11.29 -17.95
CA ALA A 75 3.08 10.21 -18.77
C ALA A 75 4.56 9.90 -18.46
N CYS A 76 5.31 10.85 -17.91
CA CYS A 76 6.69 10.63 -17.48
C CYS A 76 6.82 9.59 -16.36
N LEU A 77 5.76 9.35 -15.56
CA LEU A 77 5.73 8.28 -14.54
C LEU A 77 5.46 6.88 -15.15
N ALA A 78 4.91 6.82 -16.35
CA ALA A 78 4.67 5.56 -17.04
C ALA A 78 5.92 5.03 -17.75
N THR A 79 6.97 5.85 -17.84
CA THR A 79 8.24 5.52 -18.51
C THR A 79 9.41 5.66 -17.54
N SER A 80 10.58 5.12 -17.91
CA SER A 80 11.79 5.29 -17.12
C SER A 80 12.23 6.76 -17.10
N LEU A 81 12.35 7.35 -15.92
CA LEU A 81 12.90 8.68 -15.73
C LEU A 81 14.41 8.66 -16.02
N ARG A 82 14.82 9.22 -17.17
CA ARG A 82 16.22 9.28 -17.58
C ARG A 82 16.93 10.49 -16.98
N CYS A 83 16.99 10.55 -15.65
CA CYS A 83 17.63 11.63 -14.92
C CYS A 83 18.32 11.09 -13.66
N SER A 84 19.05 11.93 -12.92
CA SER A 84 19.65 11.54 -11.66
C SER A 84 18.57 11.14 -10.63
N LEU A 85 18.92 10.28 -9.69
CA LEU A 85 18.00 9.86 -8.62
C LEU A 85 17.39 11.07 -7.86
N GLN A 86 18.22 12.07 -7.58
CA GLN A 86 17.77 13.29 -6.90
C GLN A 86 16.71 14.04 -7.70
N ASN A 87 16.91 14.18 -9.01
CA ASN A 87 15.93 14.82 -9.89
C ASN A 87 14.66 13.98 -10.02
N ALA A 88 14.78 12.65 -10.12
CA ALA A 88 13.64 11.74 -10.16
C ALA A 88 12.77 11.89 -8.89
N MET A 89 13.39 11.93 -7.71
CA MET A 89 12.66 12.16 -6.46
C MET A 89 11.92 13.50 -6.45
N THR A 90 12.58 14.57 -6.91
CA THR A 90 11.96 15.90 -7.00
C THR A 90 10.78 15.91 -7.97
N VAL A 91 10.90 15.25 -9.12
CA VAL A 91 9.82 15.12 -10.10
C VAL A 91 8.63 14.35 -9.52
N ILE A 92 8.86 13.24 -8.82
CA ILE A 92 7.80 12.45 -8.19
C ILE A 92 7.02 13.28 -7.16
N VAL A 93 7.74 14.03 -6.30
CA VAL A 93 7.10 14.90 -5.30
C VAL A 93 6.30 16.02 -5.97
N ALA A 94 6.87 16.69 -6.97
CA ALA A 94 6.18 17.73 -7.71
C ALA A 94 4.88 17.22 -8.38
N ILE A 95 4.94 16.03 -8.97
CA ILE A 95 3.78 15.38 -9.59
C ILE A 95 2.71 15.05 -8.53
N ALA A 96 3.08 14.55 -7.37
CA ALA A 96 2.13 14.27 -6.30
C ALA A 96 1.40 15.55 -5.84
N VAL A 97 2.12 16.66 -5.70
CA VAL A 97 1.53 17.96 -5.35
C VAL A 97 0.58 18.44 -6.44
N LEU A 98 1.00 18.40 -7.72
CA LEU A 98 0.17 18.82 -8.85
C LEU A 98 -1.09 17.95 -8.99
N HIS A 99 -0.97 16.65 -8.76
CA HIS A 99 -2.10 15.73 -8.75
C HIS A 99 -3.11 16.09 -7.66
N ASN A 100 -2.64 16.33 -6.44
CA ASN A 100 -3.52 16.75 -5.34
C ASN A 100 -4.20 18.10 -5.62
N MET A 101 -3.49 19.05 -6.22
CA MET A 101 -4.07 20.34 -6.63
C MET A 101 -5.16 20.16 -7.71
N ALA A 102 -4.96 19.26 -8.65
CA ALA A 102 -5.95 18.95 -9.69
C ALA A 102 -7.21 18.31 -9.09
N LEU A 103 -7.05 17.37 -8.15
CA LEU A 103 -8.18 16.78 -7.42
C LEU A 103 -8.99 17.83 -6.63
N GLN A 104 -8.33 18.81 -6.00
CA GLN A 104 -8.99 19.90 -5.28
C GLN A 104 -9.79 20.84 -6.21
N LYS A 105 -9.51 20.84 -7.51
CA LYS A 105 -10.21 21.63 -8.52
C LYS A 105 -11.24 20.84 -9.32
N ASP A 106 -11.64 19.65 -8.82
CA ASP A 106 -12.55 18.74 -9.48
C ASP A 106 -12.14 18.37 -10.93
N ASP A 107 -10.83 18.44 -11.21
CA ASP A 107 -10.28 17.97 -12.48
C ASP A 107 -10.20 16.43 -12.44
N VAL A 108 -11.35 15.81 -12.69
CA VAL A 108 -11.52 14.36 -12.66
C VAL A 108 -11.01 13.75 -13.96
N PHE A 109 -10.01 12.88 -13.85
CA PHE A 109 -9.61 12.03 -14.97
C PHE A 109 -10.54 10.83 -15.04
N GLU A 110 -11.13 10.56 -16.22
CA GLU A 110 -11.99 9.40 -16.41
C GLU A 110 -11.24 8.10 -16.06
N GLU A 111 -11.85 7.32 -15.20
CA GLU A 111 -11.28 6.09 -14.66
C GLU A 111 -11.53 4.94 -15.65
N ILE A 112 -10.51 4.56 -16.42
CA ILE A 112 -10.54 3.26 -17.09
C ILE A 112 -10.08 2.26 -16.05
N ILE A 113 -11.02 1.47 -15.53
CA ILE A 113 -10.75 0.36 -14.61
C ILE A 113 -10.14 -0.77 -15.46
N GLU A 114 -8.83 -0.77 -15.60
CA GLU A 114 -8.12 -1.99 -15.98
C GLU A 114 -7.95 -2.79 -14.68
N GLU A 115 -8.68 -3.87 -14.53
CA GLU A 115 -8.43 -4.87 -13.49
C GLU A 115 -7.10 -5.54 -13.83
N GLU A 116 -5.99 -4.99 -13.33
CA GLU A 116 -4.74 -5.72 -13.29
C GLU A 116 -4.89 -6.79 -12.22
N ASP A 117 -5.10 -8.03 -12.63
CA ASP A 117 -4.91 -9.20 -11.78
C ASP A 117 -3.40 -9.29 -11.45
N ASP A 118 -3.00 -8.62 -10.37
CA ASP A 118 -1.65 -8.72 -9.84
C ASP A 118 -1.47 -10.09 -9.15
N GLU A 119 -1.31 -11.14 -9.95
CA GLU A 119 -0.70 -12.39 -9.53
C GLU A 119 0.82 -12.21 -9.39
N GLY A 120 1.23 -11.13 -8.75
CA GLY A 120 2.62 -10.87 -8.46
C GLY A 120 3.18 -11.91 -7.49
N ASN A 121 4.03 -12.79 -8.02
CA ASN A 121 4.85 -13.72 -7.24
C ASN A 121 5.90 -12.92 -6.43
N THR A 122 5.43 -12.16 -5.46
CA THR A 122 6.28 -11.38 -4.56
C THR A 122 6.88 -12.33 -3.52
N PRO A 123 8.20 -12.29 -3.27
CA PRO A 123 8.82 -13.15 -2.28
C PRO A 123 8.21 -12.85 -0.90
N THR A 124 7.71 -13.90 -0.27
CA THR A 124 7.08 -13.82 1.05
C THR A 124 8.12 -13.53 2.12
N VAL A 125 7.88 -12.50 2.91
CA VAL A 125 8.70 -12.15 4.08
C VAL A 125 8.00 -12.63 5.35
N ALA A 126 8.77 -13.23 6.29
CA ALA A 126 8.22 -13.68 7.56
C ALA A 126 7.65 -12.53 8.39
N ASN A 127 6.41 -12.69 8.87
CA ASN A 127 5.74 -11.70 9.69
C ASN A 127 6.34 -11.62 11.11
N HIS A 128 6.33 -10.41 11.70
CA HIS A 128 6.66 -10.22 13.10
C HIS A 128 5.51 -10.71 14.01
N ALA A 129 5.85 -11.22 15.20
CA ALA A 129 4.85 -11.70 16.17
C ALA A 129 3.79 -10.64 16.52
N ALA A 130 4.20 -9.38 16.66
CA ALA A 130 3.30 -8.27 16.92
C ALA A 130 2.31 -8.03 15.75
N GLY A 131 2.76 -8.17 14.50
CA GLY A 131 1.90 -8.06 13.32
C GLY A 131 0.89 -9.18 13.23
N LEU A 132 1.30 -10.41 13.55
CA LEU A 132 0.38 -11.55 13.63
C LEU A 132 -0.68 -11.37 14.72
N ALA A 133 -0.27 -10.91 15.91
CA ALA A 133 -1.19 -10.64 17.01
C ALA A 133 -2.22 -9.57 16.65
N MET A 134 -1.78 -8.47 16.02
CA MET A 134 -2.67 -7.39 15.59
C MET A 134 -3.67 -7.88 14.54
N ARG A 135 -3.22 -8.60 13.52
CA ARG A 135 -4.08 -9.17 12.48
C ARG A 135 -5.14 -10.13 13.08
N ASN A 136 -4.74 -10.99 14.02
CA ASN A 136 -5.65 -11.91 14.69
C ASN A 136 -6.66 -11.16 15.58
N ALA A 137 -6.25 -10.08 16.25
CA ALA A 137 -7.17 -9.23 17.02
C ALA A 137 -8.23 -8.59 16.10
N LEU A 138 -7.84 -8.09 14.93
CA LEU A 138 -8.78 -7.55 13.95
C LEU A 138 -9.75 -8.62 13.43
N LEU A 139 -9.27 -9.86 13.17
CA LEU A 139 -10.14 -10.97 12.77
C LEU A 139 -11.22 -11.24 13.82
N SER A 140 -10.84 -11.33 15.09
CA SER A 140 -11.77 -11.60 16.19
C SER A 140 -12.76 -10.45 16.43
N THR A 141 -12.37 -9.21 16.16
CA THR A 141 -13.19 -8.03 16.43
C THR A 141 -14.16 -7.72 15.31
N PHE A 142 -13.72 -7.77 14.05
CA PHE A 142 -14.49 -7.24 12.91
C PHE A 142 -14.97 -8.30 11.92
N PHE A 143 -14.41 -9.50 11.93
CA PHE A 143 -14.71 -10.54 10.94
C PHE A 143 -15.36 -11.80 11.55
N ASN A 144 -15.82 -11.74 12.79
CA ASN A 144 -16.31 -12.88 13.56
C ASN A 144 -17.81 -13.22 13.30
N ASN A 145 -18.48 -12.54 12.35
CA ASN A 145 -19.87 -12.80 11.97
C ASN A 145 -19.96 -13.66 10.71
#